data_6457ad32c30b5232a6510c699387e88d
#
_entry.id   6457ad32c30b5232a6510c699387e88d
#
_cell.length_a   1.000
_cell.length_b   1.000
_cell.length_c   1.000
_cell.angle_alpha   90.00
_cell.angle_beta   90.00
_cell.angle_gamma   90.00
#
_symmetry.space_group_name_H-M   'P 1'
#
loop_
_entity.id
_entity.type
_entity.pdbx_description
1 polymer ?
#
loop_
_entity_poly.entity_id
_entity_poly.type
_entity_poly.pdbx_seq_one_letter_code
_entity_poly.pdbx_strand_id
1 'polypeptide(L)'
;MRAALIYGGDDKKLELFAKKIFSAIGRKGNELKVIKVGRGINAGNLSPYEFIFVGCPVLSVFKGKLPSELIDYIKRCTGMERKKTIAFIISRLMGNDKTLKNLMSLLESKGSFIVDFKQIRDLDKDSELLASRIKY
;
A
#
# COMPACT_ATOMS: atom_id res chain seq x y z
N MET A 1 15.31 9.27 2.89
CA MET A 1 14.77 8.27 1.95
C MET A 1 13.41 8.73 1.46
N ARG A 2 13.13 8.55 0.19
CA ARG A 2 11.83 8.92 -0.42
C ARG A 2 11.00 7.67 -0.61
N ALA A 3 9.79 7.68 -0.05
CA ALA A 3 8.85 6.58 -0.16
C ALA A 3 7.54 7.05 -0.80
N ALA A 4 6.80 6.12 -1.36
CA ALA A 4 5.46 6.36 -1.86
C ALA A 4 4.46 5.46 -1.14
N LEU A 5 3.27 5.98 -0.90
CA LEU A 5 2.13 5.19 -0.42
C LEU A 5 1.04 5.27 -1.49
N ILE A 6 0.71 4.12 -2.04
CA ILE A 6 -0.34 3.98 -3.05
C ILE A 6 -1.50 3.21 -2.41
N TYR A 7 -2.69 3.80 -2.41
CA TYR A 7 -3.85 3.10 -1.88
C TYR A 7 -5.10 3.41 -2.70
N GLY A 8 -6.02 2.46 -2.70
CA GLY A 8 -7.28 2.59 -3.42
C GLY A 8 -8.43 2.00 -2.62
N GLY A 9 -9.64 2.45 -2.93
CA GLY A 9 -10.86 2.04 -2.25
C GLY A 9 -11.40 3.11 -1.32
N ASP A 10 -12.73 3.14 -1.18
CA ASP A 10 -13.41 4.07 -0.28
C ASP A 10 -13.56 3.43 1.10
N ASP A 11 -12.69 3.80 2.02
CA ASP A 11 -12.69 3.26 3.37
C ASP A 11 -12.13 4.30 4.33
N LYS A 12 -12.92 4.65 5.35
CA LYS A 12 -12.54 5.68 6.31
C LYS A 12 -11.32 5.31 7.14
N LYS A 13 -11.20 4.04 7.49
CA LYS A 13 -10.04 3.55 8.27
C LYS A 13 -8.78 3.61 7.43
N LEU A 14 -8.88 3.29 6.15
CA LEU A 14 -7.73 3.39 5.23
C LEU A 14 -7.28 4.83 5.08
N GLU A 15 -8.22 5.77 4.91
CA GLU A 15 -7.90 7.19 4.85
C GLU A 15 -7.18 7.67 6.11
N LEU A 16 -7.69 7.28 7.27
CA LEU A 16 -7.08 7.63 8.54
C LEU A 16 -5.70 7.00 8.70
N PHE A 17 -5.56 5.74 8.30
CA PHE A 17 -4.27 5.04 8.34
C PHE A 17 -3.24 5.73 7.45
N ALA A 18 -3.64 6.18 6.26
CA ALA A 18 -2.74 6.91 5.35
C ALA A 18 -2.20 8.18 6.01
N LYS A 19 -3.05 8.91 6.72
CA LYS A 19 -2.62 10.12 7.46
C LYS A 19 -1.65 9.78 8.59
N LYS A 20 -1.91 8.69 9.30
CA LYS A 20 -1.06 8.26 10.42
C LYS A 20 0.32 7.81 9.95
N ILE A 21 0.38 7.04 8.87
CA ILE A 21 1.67 6.58 8.35
C ILE A 21 2.46 7.72 7.72
N PHE A 22 1.78 8.68 7.10
CA PHE A 22 2.42 9.90 6.59
C PHE A 22 3.14 10.64 7.73
N SER A 23 2.45 10.84 8.85
CA SER A 23 3.02 11.52 10.01
C SER A 23 4.17 10.71 10.63
N ALA A 24 3.99 9.40 10.76
CA ALA A 24 5.02 8.54 11.37
C ALA A 24 6.31 8.53 10.54
N ILE A 25 6.20 8.46 9.22
CA ILE A 25 7.35 8.47 8.32
C ILE A 25 8.05 9.83 8.36
N GLY A 26 7.27 10.92 8.39
CA GLY A 26 7.82 12.27 8.49
C GLY A 26 8.61 12.49 9.79
N ARG A 27 8.10 11.97 10.91
CA ARG A 27 8.80 12.08 12.20
C ARG A 27 10.15 11.37 12.20
N LYS A 28 10.34 10.39 11.33
CA LYS A 28 11.61 9.67 11.19
C LYS A 28 12.56 10.30 10.17
N GLY A 29 12.20 11.48 9.65
CA GLY A 29 13.05 12.20 8.71
C GLY A 29 12.96 11.73 7.27
N ASN A 30 11.97 10.92 6.94
CA ASN A 30 11.75 10.42 5.58
C ASN A 30 10.62 11.18 4.90
N GLU A 31 10.63 11.21 3.57
CA GLU A 31 9.56 11.81 2.77
C GLU A 31 8.60 10.73 2.30
N LEU A 32 7.30 11.01 2.39
CA LEU A 32 6.27 10.12 1.86
C LEU A 32 5.40 10.87 0.88
N LYS A 33 5.32 10.38 -0.35
CA LYS A 33 4.34 10.83 -1.33
C LYS A 33 3.11 9.95 -1.21
N VAL A 34 1.96 10.53 -0.90
CA VAL A 34 0.70 9.80 -0.79
C VAL A 34 -0.05 9.90 -2.11
N ILE A 35 -0.39 8.76 -2.67
CA ILE A 35 -1.11 8.64 -3.94
C ILE A 35 -2.40 7.88 -3.68
N LYS A 36 -3.52 8.61 -3.61
CA LYS A 36 -4.84 8.00 -3.55
C LYS A 36 -5.31 7.72 -4.97
N VAL A 37 -5.49 6.44 -5.28
CA VAL A 37 -5.91 6.03 -6.61
C VAL A 37 -7.42 6.20 -6.76
N GLY A 38 -7.85 6.75 -7.88
CA GLY A 38 -9.25 6.94 -8.21
C GLY A 38 -9.44 7.02 -9.72
N ARG A 39 -10.67 7.27 -10.15
CA ARG A 39 -10.96 7.44 -11.57
C ARG A 39 -10.21 8.64 -12.13
N GLY A 40 -9.62 8.47 -13.32
CA GLY A 40 -8.93 9.53 -14.04
C GLY A 40 -7.55 9.89 -13.51
N ILE A 41 -7.05 9.16 -12.50
CA ILE A 41 -5.69 9.35 -12.03
C ILE A 41 -4.74 8.63 -12.97
N ASN A 42 -3.81 9.37 -13.54
CA ASN A 42 -2.79 8.80 -14.40
C ASN A 42 -1.78 8.00 -13.58
N ALA A 43 -1.44 6.81 -14.07
CA ALA A 43 -0.38 6.02 -13.47
C ALA A 43 0.95 6.74 -13.66
N GLY A 44 1.74 6.79 -12.59
CA GLY A 44 2.99 7.52 -12.58
C GLY A 44 4.20 6.62 -12.73
N ASN A 45 5.36 7.26 -12.72
CA ASN A 45 6.65 6.60 -12.66
C ASN A 45 7.12 6.56 -11.21
N LEU A 46 7.33 5.37 -10.68
CA LEU A 46 7.71 5.14 -9.29
C LEU A 46 9.23 5.09 -9.10
N SER A 47 10.01 5.28 -10.17
CA SER A 47 11.47 5.25 -10.10
C SER A 47 12.08 6.18 -9.04
N PRO A 48 11.54 7.38 -8.78
CA PRO A 48 12.13 8.28 -7.78
C PRO A 48 12.04 7.77 -6.33
N TYR A 49 11.22 6.76 -6.07
CA TYR A 49 10.97 6.27 -4.71
C TYR A 49 11.81 5.03 -4.46
N GLU A 50 12.36 4.95 -3.26
CA GLU A 50 13.19 3.82 -2.85
C GLU A 50 12.37 2.73 -2.16
N PHE A 51 11.22 3.11 -1.60
CA PHE A 51 10.36 2.24 -0.83
C PHE A 51 8.90 2.52 -1.17
N ILE A 52 8.09 1.47 -1.31
CA ILE A 52 6.70 1.63 -1.73
C ILE A 52 5.78 0.88 -0.76
N PHE A 53 4.75 1.58 -0.26
CA PHE A 53 3.66 0.97 0.49
C PHE A 53 2.45 0.91 -0.43
N VAL A 54 1.77 -0.22 -0.48
CA VAL A 54 0.54 -0.37 -1.26
C VAL A 54 -0.53 -1.00 -0.37
N GLY A 55 -1.67 -0.38 -0.31
CA GLY A 55 -2.75 -0.84 0.56
C GLY A 55 -4.15 -0.68 -0.01
N CYS A 56 -5.07 -1.46 0.52
CA CYS A 56 -6.47 -1.40 0.16
C CYS A 56 -7.35 -1.98 1.27
N PRO A 57 -8.68 -1.72 1.21
CA PRO A 57 -9.61 -2.39 2.12
C PRO A 57 -9.94 -3.81 1.63
N VAL A 58 -10.58 -4.58 2.51
CA VAL A 58 -11.13 -5.88 2.15
C VAL A 58 -12.54 -5.66 1.60
N LEU A 59 -12.77 -5.99 0.34
CA LEU A 59 -14.04 -5.75 -0.35
C LEU A 59 -14.98 -6.96 -0.36
N SER A 60 -14.45 -8.16 -0.16
CA SER A 60 -15.26 -9.38 -0.21
C SER A 60 -14.74 -10.41 0.78
N VAL A 61 -15.65 -11.30 1.19
CA VAL A 61 -15.35 -12.34 2.18
C VAL A 61 -14.56 -13.50 1.56
N PHE A 62 -14.91 -13.90 0.34
CA PHE A 62 -14.38 -15.13 -0.25
C PHE A 62 -13.49 -14.92 -1.47
N LYS A 63 -13.68 -13.86 -2.23
CA LYS A 63 -13.03 -13.70 -3.54
C LYS A 63 -11.69 -12.98 -3.49
N GLY A 64 -11.39 -12.31 -2.39
CA GLY A 64 -10.16 -11.50 -2.30
C GLY A 64 -10.11 -10.38 -3.32
N LYS A 65 -11.26 -9.78 -3.62
CA LYS A 65 -11.39 -8.75 -4.64
C LYS A 65 -10.61 -7.49 -4.26
N LEU A 66 -9.83 -6.97 -5.20
CA LEU A 66 -9.12 -5.71 -5.04
C LEU A 66 -9.90 -4.57 -5.72
N PRO A 67 -9.75 -3.31 -5.23
CA PRO A 67 -10.35 -2.18 -5.93
C PRO A 67 -9.87 -2.10 -7.37
N SER A 68 -10.81 -1.96 -8.31
CA SER A 68 -10.47 -1.97 -9.74
C SER A 68 -9.54 -0.84 -10.14
N GLU A 69 -9.69 0.33 -9.52
CA GLU A 69 -8.83 1.48 -9.78
C GLU A 69 -7.39 1.21 -9.33
N LEU A 70 -7.21 0.48 -8.23
CA LEU A 70 -5.89 0.11 -7.75
C LEU A 70 -5.22 -0.89 -8.71
N ILE A 71 -5.95 -1.90 -9.14
CA ILE A 71 -5.44 -2.88 -10.11
C ILE A 71 -4.98 -2.16 -11.38
N ASP A 72 -5.81 -1.28 -11.90
CA ASP A 72 -5.52 -0.54 -13.12
C ASP A 72 -4.27 0.34 -12.95
N TYR A 73 -4.18 1.07 -11.84
CA TYR A 73 -3.02 1.91 -11.55
C TYR A 73 -1.74 1.09 -11.49
N ILE A 74 -1.73 0.00 -10.73
CA ILE A 74 -0.54 -0.84 -10.57
C ILE A 74 -0.10 -1.44 -11.92
N LYS A 75 -1.06 -1.89 -12.72
CA LYS A 75 -0.74 -2.46 -14.04
C LYS A 75 -0.13 -1.44 -14.99
N ARG A 76 -0.52 -0.17 -14.88
CA ARG A 76 -0.05 0.89 -15.78
C ARG A 76 1.16 1.66 -15.26
N CYS A 77 1.45 1.62 -13.97
CA CYS A 77 2.59 2.34 -13.42
C CYS A 77 3.93 1.74 -13.92
N THR A 78 4.98 2.56 -13.89
CA THR A 78 6.33 2.15 -14.27
C THR A 78 7.28 2.34 -13.09
N GLY A 79 8.44 1.71 -13.14
CA GLY A 79 9.50 1.91 -12.15
C GLY A 79 9.31 1.12 -10.86
N MET A 80 8.44 0.11 -10.87
CA MET A 80 8.16 -0.70 -9.69
C MET A 80 9.10 -1.90 -9.53
N GLU A 81 9.81 -2.26 -10.60
CA GLU A 81 10.71 -3.41 -10.61
C GLU A 81 11.81 -3.26 -9.56
N ARG A 82 12.00 -4.30 -8.77
CA ARG A 82 13.03 -4.41 -7.71
C ARG A 82 12.87 -3.42 -6.56
N LYS A 83 11.73 -2.71 -6.49
CA LYS A 83 11.48 -1.81 -5.38
C LYS A 83 11.08 -2.60 -4.13
N LYS A 84 11.62 -2.21 -3.00
CA LYS A 84 11.19 -2.74 -1.71
C LYS A 84 9.78 -2.28 -1.45
N THR A 85 8.86 -3.23 -1.27
CA THR A 85 7.43 -2.95 -1.21
C THR A 85 6.83 -3.61 0.02
N ILE A 86 5.96 -2.90 0.71
CA ILE A 86 5.13 -3.43 1.79
C ILE A 86 3.69 -3.40 1.33
N ALA A 87 3.03 -4.56 1.38
CA ALA A 87 1.62 -4.69 1.09
C ALA A 87 0.82 -4.69 2.38
N PHE A 88 -0.31 -4.00 2.43
CA PHE A 88 -1.17 -4.05 3.60
C PHE A 88 -2.64 -3.97 3.21
N ILE A 89 -3.49 -4.49 4.08
CA ILE A 89 -4.94 -4.35 3.96
C ILE A 89 -5.49 -3.88 5.31
N ILE A 90 -6.65 -3.22 5.26
CA ILE A 90 -7.38 -2.87 6.48
C ILE A 90 -8.20 -4.10 6.88
N SER A 91 -7.88 -4.65 8.04
CA SER A 91 -8.45 -5.92 8.51
C SER A 91 -9.96 -5.82 8.74
N ARG A 92 -10.68 -6.88 8.38
CA ARG A 92 -12.08 -7.11 8.68
C ARG A 92 -12.23 -8.47 9.35
N LEU A 93 -13.46 -8.87 9.64
CA LEU A 93 -13.72 -10.17 10.27
C LEU A 93 -13.29 -11.33 9.37
N MET A 94 -13.49 -11.20 8.07
CA MET A 94 -13.21 -12.28 7.11
C MET A 94 -12.64 -11.70 5.81
N GLY A 95 -11.96 -12.54 5.04
CA GLY A 95 -11.46 -12.20 3.71
C GLY A 95 -10.08 -11.56 3.71
N ASN A 96 -9.44 -11.41 4.87
CA ASN A 96 -8.16 -10.72 5.00
C ASN A 96 -7.02 -11.41 4.25
N ASP A 97 -6.85 -12.71 4.48
CA ASP A 97 -5.72 -13.45 3.91
C ASP A 97 -5.78 -13.51 2.39
N LYS A 98 -6.96 -13.75 1.84
CA LYS A 98 -7.13 -13.84 0.39
C LYS A 98 -6.91 -12.49 -0.29
N THR A 99 -7.42 -11.42 0.31
CA THR A 99 -7.23 -10.07 -0.21
C THR A 99 -5.74 -9.71 -0.21
N LEU A 100 -5.07 -9.94 0.90
CA LEU A 100 -3.64 -9.64 1.03
C LEU A 100 -2.82 -10.47 0.04
N LYS A 101 -3.12 -11.75 -0.09
CA LYS A 101 -2.44 -12.63 -1.04
C LYS A 101 -2.59 -12.14 -2.48
N ASN A 102 -3.81 -11.74 -2.86
CA ASN A 102 -4.07 -11.24 -4.21
C ASN A 102 -3.35 -9.91 -4.46
N LEU A 103 -3.30 -9.04 -3.46
CA LEU A 103 -2.55 -7.79 -3.56
C LEU A 103 -1.06 -8.05 -3.76
N MET A 104 -0.50 -8.95 -2.97
CA MET A 104 0.92 -9.33 -3.10
C MET A 104 1.23 -9.93 -4.47
N SER A 105 0.34 -10.78 -4.99
CA SER A 105 0.51 -11.37 -6.32
C SER A 105 0.52 -10.31 -7.41
N LEU A 106 -0.36 -9.32 -7.30
CA LEU A 106 -0.40 -8.21 -8.25
C LEU A 106 0.93 -7.44 -8.23
N LEU A 107 1.45 -7.13 -7.05
CA LEU A 107 2.71 -6.39 -6.90
C LEU A 107 3.90 -7.21 -7.41
N GLU A 108 3.94 -8.49 -7.11
CA GLU A 108 5.00 -9.39 -7.58
C GLU A 108 4.99 -9.50 -9.11
N SER A 109 3.81 -9.43 -9.74
CA SER A 109 3.70 -9.45 -11.20
C SER A 109 4.36 -8.24 -11.86
N LYS A 110 4.58 -7.16 -11.10
CA LYS A 110 5.28 -5.95 -11.55
C LYS A 110 6.77 -5.98 -11.20
N GLY A 111 7.25 -7.08 -10.65
CA GLY A 111 8.67 -7.24 -10.31
C GLY A 111 9.09 -6.59 -8.99
N SER A 112 8.15 -6.16 -8.16
CA SER A 112 8.52 -5.59 -6.87
C SER A 112 8.96 -6.66 -5.88
N PHE A 113 9.82 -6.28 -4.94
CA PHE A 113 10.24 -7.14 -3.84
C PHE A 113 9.37 -6.88 -2.62
N ILE A 114 8.50 -7.82 -2.28
CA ILE A 114 7.68 -7.72 -1.08
C ILE A 114 8.56 -8.03 0.12
N VAL A 115 8.92 -7.01 0.89
CA VAL A 115 9.78 -7.17 2.06
C VAL A 115 8.98 -7.35 3.34
N ASP A 116 7.71 -6.98 3.35
CA ASP A 116 6.80 -7.21 4.47
C ASP A 116 5.36 -7.09 4.00
N PHE A 117 4.44 -7.60 4.83
CA PHE A 117 3.01 -7.48 4.59
C PHE A 117 2.29 -7.40 5.94
N LYS A 118 1.14 -6.74 5.97
CA LYS A 118 0.44 -6.51 7.24
C LYS A 118 -1.07 -6.44 7.05
N GLN A 119 -1.79 -7.08 7.95
CA GLN A 119 -3.23 -6.88 8.15
C GLN A 119 -3.37 -5.81 9.23
N ILE A 120 -3.80 -4.62 8.85
CA ILE A 120 -3.86 -3.48 9.76
C ILE A 120 -5.08 -3.60 10.68
N ARG A 121 -4.83 -3.61 11.99
CA ARG A 121 -5.87 -3.73 13.02
C ARG A 121 -5.88 -2.53 13.95
N ASP A 122 -4.72 -2.17 14.49
CA ASP A 122 -4.54 -1.01 15.34
C ASP A 122 -3.86 0.07 14.51
N LEU A 123 -4.62 1.13 14.16
CA LEU A 123 -4.11 2.15 13.24
C LEU A 123 -2.86 2.85 13.77
N ASP A 124 -2.83 3.18 15.05
CA ASP A 124 -1.69 3.88 15.64
C ASP A 124 -0.46 2.99 15.74
N LYS A 125 -0.62 1.81 16.30
CA LYS A 125 0.49 0.88 16.48
C LYS A 125 1.05 0.39 15.13
N ASP A 126 0.16 0.03 14.22
CA ASP A 126 0.57 -0.52 12.94
C ASP A 126 1.21 0.52 12.03
N SER A 127 0.78 1.79 12.09
CA SER A 127 1.42 2.86 11.32
C SER A 127 2.85 3.10 11.78
N GLU A 128 3.10 3.08 13.09
CA GLU A 128 4.45 3.19 13.64
C GLU A 128 5.32 1.99 13.26
N LEU A 129 4.74 0.80 13.32
CA LEU A 129 5.44 -0.42 12.96
C LEU A 129 5.88 -0.39 11.49
N LEU A 130 4.97 -0.05 10.57
CA LEU A 130 5.30 0.01 9.15
C LEU A 130 6.30 1.14 8.84
N ALA A 131 6.17 2.29 9.49
CA ALA A 131 7.12 3.38 9.31
C ALA A 131 8.54 2.97 9.73
N SER A 132 8.66 2.12 10.73
CA SER A 132 9.96 1.61 11.20
C SER A 132 10.62 0.65 10.21
N ARG A 133 9.89 0.16 9.22
CA ARG A 133 10.44 -0.76 8.22
C ARG A 133 11.25 -0.06 7.13
N ILE A 134 11.15 1.28 7.02
CA ILE A 134 11.99 2.03 6.08
C ILE A 134 13.41 2.07 6.64
N LYS A 135 14.32 1.38 5.97
CA LYS A 135 15.73 1.31 6.37
C LYS A 135 16.62 1.55 5.16
N TYR A 136 17.71 2.23 5.42
CA TYR A 136 18.75 2.51 4.44
C TYR A 136 19.53 1.25 4.06
#